data_9df2e122474d7affbc82b20dab653988
#
_entry.id   9df2e122474d7affbc82b20dab653988
#
_cell.length_a   1.000
_cell.length_b   1.000
_cell.length_c   1.000
_cell.angle_alpha   90.00
_cell.angle_beta   90.00
_cell.angle_gamma   90.00
#
_symmetry.space_group_name_H-M   'P 1'
#
loop_
_entity.id
_entity.type
_entity.pdbx_description
1 polymer ?
#
loop_
_entity_poly.entity_id
_entity_poly.type
_entity_poly.pdbx_seq_one_letter_code
_entity_poly.pdbx_strand_id
1 'polypeptide(L)'
;MLKNKKKKASILLSLILIPLLLTGCFDYHDINKVTFPTSVIFDVNDLGQEIVYLDCIKPYRSTNESSDKGRRLIFKGVGKTTEDALEKIDNFSSAKLNYSQVKAYIFTEKAAKLGIKKYLDLINNYGEMQIKPSAFIYYGDVEELLKATSGDDEFLGMYLNDIMNKKPFNSLSLQANVNYYLSNRLMGDNTLLLPAVNLKKDVLDQKVQINGSGILKDNVLVERLDQEDTLLYELMMGSVYEGTFEIGNPNTDTDFISLD
;
A
#
# COMPACT_ATOMS: atom_id res chain seq x y z
N MET A 1 13.91 -54.99 42.94
CA MET A 1 14.59 -53.72 43.21
C MET A 1 15.00 -52.96 41.95
N LEU A 2 15.50 -53.59 40.92
CA LEU A 2 15.95 -52.96 39.65
C LEU A 2 14.83 -52.26 38.83
N LYS A 3 13.59 -52.77 38.84
CA LYS A 3 12.47 -52.23 38.07
C LYS A 3 12.04 -50.82 38.54
N ASN A 4 12.16 -50.55 39.84
CA ASN A 4 11.84 -49.24 40.44
C ASN A 4 12.94 -48.18 40.14
N LYS A 5 14.20 -48.62 40.03
CA LYS A 5 15.30 -47.70 39.67
C LYS A 5 15.22 -47.25 38.22
N LYS A 6 14.83 -48.14 37.30
CA LYS A 6 14.61 -47.79 35.88
C LYS A 6 13.42 -46.82 35.67
N LYS A 7 12.30 -46.99 36.43
CA LYS A 7 11.18 -46.03 36.39
C LYS A 7 11.57 -44.65 36.92
N LYS A 8 12.31 -44.60 38.01
CA LYS A 8 12.79 -43.30 38.56
C LYS A 8 13.76 -42.60 37.60
N ALA A 9 14.65 -43.34 36.94
CA ALA A 9 15.57 -42.79 35.95
C ALA A 9 14.84 -42.28 34.70
N SER A 10 13.81 -42.97 34.22
CA SER A 10 12.96 -42.52 33.09
C SER A 10 12.16 -41.25 33.43
N ILE A 11 11.62 -41.13 34.63
CA ILE A 11 10.89 -39.92 35.08
C ILE A 11 11.88 -38.74 35.20
N LEU A 12 13.07 -38.97 35.74
CA LEU A 12 14.11 -37.93 35.86
C LEU A 12 14.56 -37.44 34.48
N LEU A 13 14.73 -38.35 33.52
CA LEU A 13 15.11 -38.05 32.15
C LEU A 13 14.02 -37.24 31.43
N SER A 14 12.72 -37.62 31.61
CA SER A 14 11.58 -36.86 31.07
C SER A 14 11.51 -35.45 31.68
N LEU A 15 11.77 -35.32 32.97
CA LEU A 15 11.74 -34.02 33.67
C LEU A 15 12.82 -33.06 33.19
N ILE A 16 13.94 -33.59 32.72
CA ILE A 16 15.07 -32.82 32.14
C ILE A 16 14.80 -32.51 30.66
N LEU A 17 14.11 -33.39 29.91
CA LEU A 17 13.85 -33.21 28.49
C LEU A 17 12.73 -32.20 28.21
N ILE A 18 11.72 -32.12 29.10
CA ILE A 18 10.58 -31.23 28.94
C ILE A 18 10.98 -29.75 28.89
N PRO A 19 11.80 -29.19 29.79
CA PRO A 19 12.22 -27.79 29.68
C PRO A 19 13.12 -27.49 28.46
N LEU A 20 13.83 -28.48 27.90
CA LEU A 20 14.60 -28.31 26.65
C LEU A 20 13.66 -28.11 25.44
N LEU A 21 12.45 -28.69 25.45
CA LEU A 21 11.47 -28.55 24.41
C LEU A 21 10.63 -27.23 24.55
N LEU A 22 10.73 -26.58 25.71
CA LEU A 22 10.01 -25.32 26.00
C LEU A 22 10.84 -24.06 25.69
N THR A 23 12.08 -24.18 25.21
CA THR A 23 12.89 -23.04 24.78
C THR A 23 12.49 -22.51 23.40
N GLY A 24 11.20 -22.47 23.11
CA GLY A 24 10.65 -21.86 21.90
C GLY A 24 10.40 -20.35 22.10
N CYS A 25 10.70 -19.55 21.08
CA CYS A 25 10.44 -18.12 20.95
C CYS A 25 11.40 -17.19 21.69
N PHE A 26 12.65 -17.13 21.23
CA PHE A 26 13.60 -16.10 21.67
C PHE A 26 13.59 -14.83 20.78
N ASP A 27 12.70 -14.74 19.78
CA ASP A 27 12.60 -13.59 18.87
C ASP A 27 11.55 -12.59 19.39
N TYR A 28 11.74 -12.11 20.62
CA TYR A 28 10.92 -11.05 21.19
C TYR A 28 11.40 -9.70 20.68
N HIS A 29 10.66 -9.12 19.74
CA HIS A 29 10.82 -7.72 19.37
C HIS A 29 9.82 -6.88 20.17
N ASP A 30 10.34 -5.92 20.94
CA ASP A 30 9.50 -4.95 21.65
C ASP A 30 8.73 -4.09 20.62
N ILE A 31 7.41 -4.26 20.58
CA ILE A 31 6.52 -3.54 19.66
C ILE A 31 6.67 -2.02 19.79
N ASN A 32 7.12 -1.53 20.95
CA ASN A 32 7.37 -0.11 21.18
C ASN A 32 8.58 0.43 20.40
N LYS A 33 9.43 -0.47 19.89
CA LYS A 33 10.62 -0.16 19.08
C LYS A 33 10.40 -0.45 17.60
N VAL A 34 9.16 -0.62 17.16
CA VAL A 34 8.80 -0.89 15.77
C VAL A 34 7.91 0.22 15.26
N THR A 35 8.13 0.64 14.03
CA THR A 35 7.29 1.59 13.30
C THR A 35 6.79 0.91 12.04
N PHE A 36 5.50 1.08 11.74
CA PHE A 36 4.85 0.38 10.64
C PHE A 36 4.48 1.36 9.52
N PRO A 37 5.13 1.31 8.35
CA PRO A 37 4.64 1.98 7.17
C PRO A 37 3.25 1.47 6.79
N THR A 38 2.30 2.39 6.55
CA THR A 38 0.95 2.12 6.04
C THR A 38 0.87 2.37 4.54
N SER A 39 1.65 3.34 4.03
CA SER A 39 1.88 3.53 2.60
C SER A 39 3.34 3.78 2.28
N VAL A 40 3.73 3.36 1.08
CA VAL A 40 5.04 3.62 0.48
C VAL A 40 4.82 4.38 -0.82
N ILE A 41 5.44 5.55 -0.95
CA ILE A 41 5.34 6.39 -2.15
C ILE A 41 6.70 6.42 -2.83
N PHE A 42 6.72 6.08 -4.11
CA PHE A 42 7.90 6.09 -4.95
C PHE A 42 7.87 7.31 -5.87
N ASP A 43 8.94 8.07 -5.86
CA ASP A 43 9.13 9.28 -6.65
C ASP A 43 10.56 9.37 -7.19
N VAL A 44 10.79 10.29 -8.12
CA VAL A 44 12.11 10.57 -8.68
C VAL A 44 12.28 12.09 -8.80
N ASN A 45 13.42 12.60 -8.35
CA ASN A 45 13.73 14.02 -8.52
C ASN A 45 14.27 14.33 -9.92
N ASP A 46 14.44 15.63 -10.20
CA ASP A 46 14.92 16.10 -11.50
C ASP A 46 16.38 15.71 -11.81
N LEU A 47 17.13 15.25 -10.80
CA LEU A 47 18.48 14.71 -10.93
C LEU A 47 18.49 13.18 -11.21
N GLY A 48 17.31 12.54 -11.33
CA GLY A 48 17.17 11.11 -11.54
C GLY A 48 17.43 10.27 -10.29
N GLN A 49 17.45 10.87 -9.09
CA GLN A 49 17.60 10.12 -7.85
C GLN A 49 16.23 9.60 -7.39
N GLU A 50 16.23 8.40 -6.86
CA GLU A 50 15.05 7.78 -6.25
C GLU A 50 14.69 8.46 -4.95
N ILE A 51 13.40 8.74 -4.77
CA ILE A 51 12.83 9.25 -3.54
C ILE A 51 11.80 8.26 -3.04
N VAL A 52 11.90 7.90 -1.77
CA VAL A 52 10.89 7.09 -1.10
C VAL A 52 10.33 7.89 0.07
N TYR A 53 8.99 7.94 0.14
CA TYR A 53 8.30 8.45 1.31
C TYR A 53 7.56 7.30 1.99
N LEU A 54 7.59 7.29 3.31
CA LEU A 54 6.86 6.35 4.14
C LEU A 54 5.88 7.13 5.02
N ASP A 55 4.61 6.81 4.94
CA ASP A 55 3.60 7.24 5.90
C ASP A 55 3.39 6.12 6.92
N CYS A 56 3.78 6.36 8.16
CA CYS A 56 3.95 5.34 9.19
C CYS A 56 3.07 5.58 10.40
N ILE A 57 2.65 4.46 11.02
CA ILE A 57 2.02 4.45 12.33
C ILE A 57 3.03 4.01 13.39
N LYS A 58 3.06 4.75 14.49
CA LYS A 58 3.77 4.37 15.73
C LYS A 58 2.76 3.68 16.66
N PRO A 59 2.93 2.39 16.97
CA PRO A 59 1.92 1.63 17.74
C PRO A 59 1.81 2.07 19.20
N TYR A 60 2.89 2.64 19.74
CA TYR A 60 2.93 3.08 21.13
C TYR A 60 2.63 4.55 21.30
N ARG A 61 1.75 4.84 22.25
CA ARG A 61 1.44 6.19 22.73
C ARG A 61 2.18 6.43 24.04
N SER A 62 2.97 7.49 24.11
CA SER A 62 3.49 7.95 25.39
C SER A 62 2.30 8.41 26.27
N THR A 63 2.29 8.02 27.53
CA THR A 63 1.22 8.39 28.50
C THR A 63 1.03 9.91 28.65
N ASN A 64 1.98 10.72 28.15
CA ASN A 64 1.96 12.18 28.22
C ASN A 64 1.45 12.85 26.92
N GLU A 65 1.16 12.08 25.85
CA GLU A 65 0.64 12.64 24.60
C GLU A 65 -0.89 12.63 24.63
N SER A 66 -1.49 13.79 24.79
CA SER A 66 -2.94 14.01 24.92
C SER A 66 -3.68 14.07 23.57
N SER A 67 -2.98 13.94 22.43
CA SER A 67 -3.58 14.04 21.09
C SER A 67 -3.18 12.89 20.18
N ASP A 68 -4.10 12.47 19.30
CA ASP A 68 -3.87 11.43 18.29
C ASP A 68 -2.78 11.82 17.25
N LYS A 69 -2.50 13.12 17.12
CA LYS A 69 -1.52 13.69 16.20
C LYS A 69 -0.07 13.19 16.34
N GLY A 70 0.29 12.58 17.46
CA GLY A 70 1.64 12.04 17.69
C GLY A 70 1.89 10.63 17.14
N ARG A 71 0.89 9.99 16.53
CA ARG A 71 1.02 8.60 16.05
C ARG A 71 1.51 8.48 14.62
N ARG A 72 1.35 9.53 13.81
CA ARG A 72 1.78 9.56 12.42
C ARG A 72 3.22 10.06 12.30
N LEU A 73 4.03 9.29 11.60
CA LEU A 73 5.41 9.64 11.27
C LEU A 73 5.58 9.58 9.75
N ILE A 74 6.21 10.60 9.18
CA ILE A 74 6.53 10.65 7.76
C ILE A 74 8.04 10.64 7.62
N PHE A 75 8.55 9.69 6.82
CA PHE A 75 9.96 9.61 6.46
C PHE A 75 10.14 9.90 4.98
N LYS A 76 11.28 10.50 4.63
CA LYS A 76 11.73 10.74 3.26
C LYS A 76 13.17 10.27 3.12
N GLY A 77 13.41 9.37 2.18
CA GLY A 77 14.75 8.95 1.79
C GLY A 77 15.04 9.36 0.36
N VAL A 78 16.28 9.74 0.09
CA VAL A 78 16.75 10.08 -1.26
C VAL A 78 17.99 9.27 -1.55
N GLY A 79 17.97 8.48 -2.61
CA GLY A 79 19.03 7.54 -2.95
C GLY A 79 19.35 7.48 -4.43
N LYS A 80 20.46 6.82 -4.77
CA LYS A 80 20.78 6.49 -6.17
C LYS A 80 19.92 5.34 -6.68
N THR A 81 19.51 4.46 -5.76
CA THR A 81 18.56 3.37 -5.99
C THR A 81 17.45 3.45 -4.94
N THR A 82 16.37 2.73 -5.16
CA THR A 82 15.25 2.66 -4.20
C THR A 82 15.70 2.02 -2.88
N GLU A 83 16.57 1.01 -2.94
CA GLU A 83 17.16 0.36 -1.77
C GLU A 83 18.02 1.35 -0.96
N ASP A 84 18.88 2.15 -1.64
CA ASP A 84 19.69 3.20 -0.99
C ASP A 84 18.80 4.24 -0.30
N ALA A 85 17.67 4.61 -0.91
CA ALA A 85 16.71 5.51 -0.30
C ALA A 85 16.06 4.92 0.96
N LEU A 86 15.67 3.63 0.93
CA LEU A 86 15.10 2.91 2.09
C LEU A 86 16.14 2.74 3.20
N GLU A 87 17.38 2.37 2.88
CA GLU A 87 18.46 2.22 3.85
C GLU A 87 18.72 3.55 4.59
N LYS A 88 18.68 4.67 3.88
CA LYS A 88 18.81 5.99 4.50
C LYS A 88 17.67 6.30 5.46
N ILE A 89 16.43 5.90 5.12
CA ILE A 89 15.31 6.06 6.06
C ILE A 89 15.54 5.19 7.31
N ASP A 90 15.96 3.94 7.14
CA ASP A 90 16.21 3.04 8.26
C ASP A 90 17.30 3.59 9.20
N ASN A 91 18.35 4.19 8.64
CA ASN A 91 19.43 4.83 9.40
C ASN A 91 18.96 6.09 10.16
N PHE A 92 17.91 6.78 9.71
CA PHE A 92 17.32 7.93 10.42
C PHE A 92 16.25 7.52 11.42
N SER A 93 15.65 6.36 11.26
CA SER A 93 14.60 5.88 12.14
C SER A 93 15.18 5.46 13.48
N SER A 94 14.58 5.96 14.58
CA SER A 94 14.92 5.49 15.94
C SER A 94 14.32 4.12 16.28
N ALA A 95 13.41 3.61 15.43
CA ALA A 95 12.72 2.33 15.59
C ALA A 95 12.89 1.48 14.33
N LYS A 96 12.86 0.16 14.47
CA LYS A 96 12.90 -0.76 13.33
C LYS A 96 11.66 -0.54 12.46
N LEU A 97 11.84 -0.40 11.15
CA LEU A 97 10.73 -0.36 10.19
C LEU A 97 10.25 -1.78 9.90
N ASN A 98 8.94 -1.97 9.93
CA ASN A 98 8.30 -3.25 9.59
C ASN A 98 7.20 -3.02 8.56
N TYR A 99 7.42 -3.48 7.34
CA TYR A 99 6.56 -3.23 6.18
C TYR A 99 5.33 -4.15 6.10
N SER A 100 5.10 -5.03 7.08
CA SER A 100 3.98 -5.97 7.08
C SER A 100 2.59 -5.31 7.13
N GLN A 101 2.52 -4.02 7.49
CA GLN A 101 1.27 -3.25 7.58
C GLN A 101 1.04 -2.30 6.40
N VAL A 102 1.88 -2.35 5.38
CA VAL A 102 1.64 -1.57 4.16
C VAL A 102 0.29 -1.94 3.56
N LYS A 103 -0.52 -0.94 3.21
CA LYS A 103 -1.85 -1.06 2.60
C LYS A 103 -1.90 -0.46 1.21
N ALA A 104 -1.00 0.48 0.89
CA ALA A 104 -0.95 1.15 -0.40
C ALA A 104 0.48 1.39 -0.87
N TYR A 105 0.71 1.15 -2.16
CA TYR A 105 1.89 1.60 -2.89
C TYR A 105 1.47 2.69 -3.86
N ILE A 106 2.17 3.81 -3.87
CA ILE A 106 1.85 4.95 -4.71
C ILE A 106 3.05 5.28 -5.57
N PHE A 107 2.85 5.38 -6.88
CA PHE A 107 3.87 5.80 -7.83
C PHE A 107 3.53 7.21 -8.31
N THR A 108 4.47 8.14 -8.23
CA THR A 108 4.28 9.45 -8.85
C THR A 108 4.29 9.32 -10.37
N GLU A 109 3.72 10.29 -11.06
CA GLU A 109 3.76 10.36 -12.52
C GLU A 109 5.21 10.28 -13.05
N LYS A 110 6.15 10.97 -12.38
CA LYS A 110 7.58 10.93 -12.75
C LYS A 110 8.16 9.54 -12.64
N ALA A 111 7.93 8.87 -11.51
CA ALA A 111 8.39 7.50 -11.29
C ALA A 111 7.75 6.51 -12.27
N ALA A 112 6.44 6.66 -12.54
CA ALA A 112 5.71 5.78 -13.43
C ALA A 112 6.10 5.96 -14.92
N LYS A 113 6.42 7.18 -15.36
CA LYS A 113 6.96 7.45 -16.70
C LYS A 113 8.36 6.87 -16.91
N LEU A 114 9.15 6.74 -15.85
CA LEU A 114 10.46 6.07 -15.91
C LEU A 114 10.36 4.55 -15.80
N GLY A 115 9.18 4.03 -15.43
CA GLY A 115 8.87 2.62 -15.32
C GLY A 115 8.86 2.10 -13.88
N ILE A 116 7.74 1.44 -13.54
CA ILE A 116 7.51 0.93 -12.17
C ILE A 116 8.10 -0.47 -11.92
N LYS A 117 8.66 -1.10 -12.95
CA LYS A 117 9.19 -2.48 -12.85
C LYS A 117 10.16 -2.65 -11.66
N LYS A 118 11.11 -1.72 -11.50
CA LYS A 118 12.09 -1.75 -10.41
C LYS A 118 11.47 -1.74 -9.02
N TYR A 119 10.36 -1.00 -8.84
CA TYR A 119 9.62 -0.96 -7.58
C TYR A 119 8.84 -2.24 -7.34
N LEU A 120 8.20 -2.80 -8.38
CA LEU A 120 7.51 -4.08 -8.29
C LEU A 120 8.48 -5.21 -7.97
N ASP A 121 9.65 -5.22 -8.60
CA ASP A 121 10.70 -6.21 -8.34
C ASP A 121 11.23 -6.06 -6.89
N LEU A 122 11.41 -4.83 -6.40
CA LEU A 122 11.74 -4.57 -4.99
C LEU A 122 10.68 -5.11 -4.05
N ILE A 123 9.40 -4.74 -4.24
CA ILE A 123 8.28 -5.17 -3.39
C ILE A 123 8.20 -6.70 -3.35
N ASN A 124 8.37 -7.36 -4.49
CA ASN A 124 8.30 -8.83 -4.58
C ASN A 124 9.49 -9.53 -3.90
N ASN A 125 10.66 -8.92 -3.91
CA ASN A 125 11.89 -9.53 -3.40
C ASN A 125 12.22 -9.10 -1.96
N TYR A 126 11.62 -8.02 -1.47
CA TYR A 126 11.83 -7.54 -0.11
C TYR A 126 10.94 -8.32 0.85
N GLY A 127 11.53 -9.25 1.62
CA GLY A 127 10.80 -10.26 2.38
C GLY A 127 9.79 -9.73 3.42
N GLU A 128 9.87 -8.47 3.81
CA GLU A 128 8.91 -7.83 4.73
C GLU A 128 7.76 -7.11 3.98
N MET A 129 7.91 -6.81 2.68
CA MET A 129 6.87 -6.16 1.88
C MET A 129 5.87 -7.19 1.36
N GLN A 130 4.60 -6.81 1.33
CA GLN A 130 3.52 -7.66 0.86
C GLN A 130 3.11 -7.26 -0.57
N ILE A 131 2.67 -8.24 -1.37
CA ILE A 131 2.15 -8.03 -2.73
C ILE A 131 0.62 -7.85 -2.78
N LYS A 132 -0.07 -8.00 -1.63
CA LYS A 132 -1.53 -7.82 -1.52
C LYS A 132 -2.00 -6.36 -1.57
N PRO A 133 -1.23 -5.37 -1.05
CA PRO A 133 -1.64 -3.98 -1.07
C PRO A 133 -1.97 -3.47 -2.47
N SER A 134 -2.90 -2.52 -2.51
CA SER A 134 -3.25 -1.82 -3.75
C SER A 134 -2.12 -0.89 -4.21
N ALA A 135 -2.01 -0.74 -5.52
CA ALA A 135 -1.07 0.15 -6.17
C ALA A 135 -1.84 1.30 -6.84
N PHE A 136 -1.29 2.50 -6.75
CA PHE A 136 -1.92 3.73 -7.21
C PHE A 136 -0.93 4.58 -8.00
N ILE A 137 -1.46 5.47 -8.83
CA ILE A 137 -0.69 6.54 -9.44
C ILE A 137 -1.08 7.90 -8.84
N TYR A 138 -0.13 8.82 -8.72
CA TYR A 138 -0.37 10.16 -8.22
C TYR A 138 0.25 11.21 -9.15
N TYR A 139 -0.54 12.24 -9.52
CA TYR A 139 -0.18 13.25 -10.50
C TYR A 139 0.17 14.61 -9.89
N GLY A 140 0.45 14.68 -8.60
CA GLY A 140 0.74 15.93 -7.90
C GLY A 140 2.03 15.90 -7.09
N ASP A 141 2.17 16.90 -6.23
CA ASP A 141 3.28 16.99 -5.27
C ASP A 141 3.03 16.06 -4.07
N VAL A 142 4.02 15.21 -3.76
CA VAL A 142 3.90 14.21 -2.68
C VAL A 142 3.77 14.87 -1.30
N GLU A 143 4.41 16.02 -1.09
CA GLU A 143 4.32 16.69 0.20
C GLU A 143 2.93 17.30 0.42
N GLU A 144 2.24 17.72 -0.65
CA GLU A 144 0.84 18.12 -0.59
C GLU A 144 -0.07 16.93 -0.29
N LEU A 145 0.16 15.78 -0.94
CA LEU A 145 -0.59 14.55 -0.66
C LEU A 145 -0.45 14.12 0.81
N LEU A 146 0.75 14.16 1.34
CA LEU A 146 1.01 13.76 2.73
C LEU A 146 0.47 14.77 3.76
N LYS A 147 0.28 16.03 3.37
CA LYS A 147 -0.36 17.07 4.22
C LYS A 147 -1.88 17.02 4.17
N ALA A 148 -2.45 16.49 3.08
CA ALA A 148 -3.89 16.42 2.91
C ALA A 148 -4.53 15.53 3.99
N THR A 149 -5.71 15.94 4.44
CA THR A 149 -6.48 15.12 5.36
C THR A 149 -7.14 13.96 4.62
N SER A 150 -7.05 12.78 5.21
CA SER A 150 -7.63 11.56 4.64
C SER A 150 -9.04 11.29 5.21
N GLY A 151 -9.86 12.33 5.38
CA GLY A 151 -11.20 12.16 5.95
C GLY A 151 -11.13 11.73 7.42
N ASP A 152 -11.71 10.57 7.75
CA ASP A 152 -11.75 10.04 9.12
C ASP A 152 -10.47 9.27 9.52
N ASP A 153 -9.61 8.94 8.55
CA ASP A 153 -8.38 8.19 8.77
C ASP A 153 -7.15 9.11 8.80
N GLU A 154 -6.34 8.96 9.83
CA GLU A 154 -5.09 9.70 9.99
C GLU A 154 -4.01 9.25 9.00
N PHE A 155 -4.08 7.99 8.53
CA PHE A 155 -3.04 7.34 7.72
C PHE A 155 -3.49 7.14 6.27
N LEU A 156 -2.72 7.67 5.33
CA LEU A 156 -3.03 7.64 3.90
C LEU A 156 -3.23 6.21 3.38
N GLY A 157 -2.36 5.28 3.77
CA GLY A 157 -2.45 3.88 3.32
C GLY A 157 -3.72 3.19 3.79
N MET A 158 -4.17 3.43 5.02
CA MET A 158 -5.41 2.87 5.56
C MET A 158 -6.63 3.47 4.84
N TYR A 159 -6.65 4.78 4.70
CA TYR A 159 -7.72 5.48 3.98
C TYR A 159 -7.90 4.97 2.54
N LEU A 160 -6.81 4.85 1.78
CA LEU A 160 -6.86 4.33 0.40
C LEU A 160 -7.34 2.88 0.35
N ASN A 161 -6.88 2.04 1.29
CA ASN A 161 -7.36 0.67 1.41
C ASN A 161 -8.87 0.61 1.70
N ASP A 162 -9.37 1.47 2.57
CA ASP A 162 -10.78 1.47 2.96
C ASP A 162 -11.67 1.98 1.83
N ILE A 163 -11.22 2.99 1.06
CA ILE A 163 -11.91 3.40 -0.17
C ILE A 163 -11.98 2.21 -1.14
N MET A 164 -10.87 1.50 -1.38
CA MET A 164 -10.84 0.37 -2.31
C MET A 164 -11.69 -0.81 -1.85
N ASN A 165 -12.00 -0.94 -0.56
CA ASN A 165 -12.82 -2.01 -0.01
C ASN A 165 -14.30 -1.62 0.21
N LYS A 166 -14.68 -0.36 0.03
CA LYS A 166 -16.09 0.07 0.11
C LYS A 166 -16.90 -0.51 -1.04
N LYS A 167 -18.03 -1.14 -0.73
CA LYS A 167 -19.04 -1.63 -1.69
C LYS A 167 -20.35 -0.86 -1.49
N PRO A 168 -21.16 -0.60 -2.52
CA PRO A 168 -20.89 -0.83 -3.94
C PRO A 168 -19.87 0.19 -4.47
N PHE A 169 -18.98 -0.27 -5.31
CA PHE A 169 -18.06 0.60 -6.02
C PHE A 169 -18.81 1.31 -7.13
N ASN A 170 -18.87 2.62 -7.09
CA ASN A 170 -19.22 3.41 -8.25
C ASN A 170 -18.08 3.23 -9.27
N SER A 171 -18.23 2.25 -10.15
CA SER A 171 -17.43 2.08 -11.37
C SER A 171 -15.88 1.98 -11.24
N LEU A 172 -15.32 1.72 -10.08
CA LEU A 172 -13.88 1.50 -9.92
C LEU A 172 -13.62 0.09 -9.38
N SER A 173 -13.99 -0.94 -10.14
CA SER A 173 -13.70 -2.34 -9.81
C SER A 173 -12.26 -2.75 -10.13
N LEU A 174 -11.35 -1.77 -10.28
CA LEU A 174 -9.96 -2.00 -10.59
C LEU A 174 -9.31 -2.95 -9.58
N GLN A 175 -8.92 -4.12 -10.04
CA GLN A 175 -8.06 -5.00 -9.27
C GLN A 175 -6.65 -4.39 -9.24
N ALA A 176 -6.47 -3.44 -8.33
CA ALA A 176 -5.29 -2.60 -8.27
C ALA A 176 -4.18 -3.14 -7.35
N ASN A 177 -4.22 -4.42 -6.94
CA ASN A 177 -3.18 -4.93 -6.06
C ASN A 177 -1.92 -5.38 -6.84
N VAL A 178 -0.76 -5.31 -6.16
CA VAL A 178 0.54 -5.63 -6.78
C VAL A 178 0.57 -7.08 -7.30
N ASN A 179 -0.07 -8.03 -6.60
CA ASN A 179 -0.14 -9.42 -7.05
C ASN A 179 -0.82 -9.57 -8.41
N TYR A 180 -1.92 -8.84 -8.65
CA TYR A 180 -2.62 -8.83 -9.94
C TYR A 180 -1.69 -8.35 -11.07
N TYR A 181 -0.93 -7.27 -10.84
CA TYR A 181 0.03 -6.76 -11.82
C TYR A 181 1.14 -7.74 -12.12
N LEU A 182 1.70 -8.38 -11.10
CA LEU A 182 2.73 -9.40 -11.27
C LEU A 182 2.20 -10.62 -12.05
N SER A 183 0.96 -11.03 -11.78
CA SER A 183 0.32 -12.16 -12.44
C SER A 183 0.03 -11.86 -13.91
N ASN A 184 -0.53 -10.70 -14.24
CA ASN A 184 -0.82 -10.31 -15.63
C ASN A 184 0.46 -10.20 -16.47
N ARG A 185 1.53 -9.67 -15.90
CA ARG A 185 2.83 -9.64 -16.55
C ARG A 185 3.34 -11.03 -16.92
N LEU A 186 3.11 -12.03 -16.06
CA LEU A 186 3.48 -13.42 -16.33
C LEU A 186 2.61 -14.05 -17.42
N MET A 187 1.37 -13.63 -17.56
CA MET A 187 0.45 -14.10 -18.60
C MET A 187 0.64 -13.41 -19.95
N GLY A 188 1.56 -12.45 -20.03
CA GLY A 188 1.90 -11.73 -21.28
C GLY A 188 1.02 -10.51 -21.55
N ASP A 189 0.11 -10.15 -20.66
CA ASP A 189 -0.61 -8.88 -20.72
C ASP A 189 0.26 -7.78 -20.12
N ASN A 190 0.78 -6.93 -20.99
CA ASN A 190 1.67 -5.85 -20.63
C ASN A 190 0.94 -4.51 -20.43
N THR A 191 -0.39 -4.50 -20.54
CA THR A 191 -1.22 -3.29 -20.33
C THR A 191 -1.94 -3.40 -18.99
N LEU A 192 -1.71 -2.43 -18.12
CA LEU A 192 -2.25 -2.39 -16.76
C LEU A 192 -2.87 -1.03 -16.49
N LEU A 193 -3.97 -1.03 -15.72
CA LEU A 193 -4.63 0.15 -15.24
C LEU A 193 -4.31 0.35 -13.75
N LEU A 194 -3.84 1.54 -13.37
CA LEU A 194 -3.64 1.94 -11.98
C LEU A 194 -4.64 3.04 -11.61
N PRO A 195 -5.43 2.89 -10.53
CA PRO A 195 -6.30 3.97 -10.06
C PRO A 195 -5.48 5.20 -9.68
N ALA A 196 -6.01 6.38 -10.02
CA ALA A 196 -5.34 7.65 -9.75
C ALA A 196 -5.82 8.25 -8.43
N VAL A 197 -4.86 8.53 -7.56
CA VAL A 197 -5.06 9.34 -6.36
C VAL A 197 -4.98 10.82 -6.76
N ASN A 198 -5.93 11.61 -6.30
CA ASN A 198 -5.99 13.04 -6.55
C ASN A 198 -6.32 13.79 -5.26
N LEU A 199 -6.01 15.09 -5.24
CA LEU A 199 -6.44 16.01 -4.19
C LEU A 199 -7.64 16.82 -4.69
N LYS A 200 -8.71 16.79 -3.94
CA LYS A 200 -9.89 17.62 -4.17
C LYS A 200 -9.99 18.68 -3.09
N LYS A 201 -10.14 19.93 -3.49
CA LYS A 201 -10.43 21.02 -2.56
C LYS A 201 -11.87 20.84 -2.04
N ASP A 202 -11.98 20.66 -0.72
CA ASP A 202 -13.26 20.69 -0.02
C ASP A 202 -13.46 22.06 0.65
N VAL A 203 -14.54 22.21 1.41
CA VAL A 203 -14.93 23.51 2.01
C VAL A 203 -13.84 24.09 2.91
N LEU A 204 -13.17 23.23 3.69
CA LEU A 204 -12.15 23.66 4.67
C LEU A 204 -10.73 23.21 4.29
N ASP A 205 -10.60 22.03 3.69
CA ASP A 205 -9.31 21.36 3.50
C ASP A 205 -9.22 20.70 2.11
N GLN A 206 -8.01 20.23 1.78
CA GLN A 206 -7.82 19.32 0.66
C GLN A 206 -8.06 17.88 1.12
N LYS A 207 -8.90 17.15 0.41
CA LYS A 207 -9.19 15.75 0.66
C LYS A 207 -8.62 14.86 -0.43
N VAL A 208 -8.13 13.70 -0.01
CA VAL A 208 -7.69 12.65 -0.92
C VAL A 208 -8.92 11.98 -1.53
N GLN A 209 -8.91 11.75 -2.83
CA GLN A 209 -9.92 10.97 -3.56
C GLN A 209 -9.25 10.08 -4.60
N ILE A 210 -9.93 9.00 -4.98
CA ILE A 210 -9.57 8.20 -6.16
C ILE A 210 -10.45 8.67 -7.31
N ASN A 211 -9.83 9.13 -8.40
CA ASN A 211 -10.55 9.65 -9.56
C ASN A 211 -9.70 9.48 -10.82
N GLY A 212 -10.22 8.71 -11.78
CA GLY A 212 -9.51 8.36 -12.99
C GLY A 212 -8.44 7.30 -12.77
N SER A 213 -7.59 7.10 -13.76
CA SER A 213 -6.54 6.08 -13.74
C SER A 213 -5.34 6.47 -14.61
N GLY A 214 -4.30 5.65 -14.56
CA GLY A 214 -3.17 5.69 -15.50
C GLY A 214 -3.02 4.37 -16.22
N ILE A 215 -2.85 4.41 -17.54
CA ILE A 215 -2.53 3.24 -18.34
C ILE A 215 -1.01 3.06 -18.33
N LEU A 216 -0.59 1.86 -17.90
CA LEU A 216 0.80 1.44 -18.03
C LEU A 216 0.91 0.39 -19.13
N LYS A 217 1.88 0.58 -20.00
CA LYS A 217 2.29 -0.42 -20.99
C LYS A 217 3.75 -0.80 -20.73
N ASP A 218 4.04 -2.08 -20.64
CA ASP A 218 5.37 -2.57 -20.28
C ASP A 218 5.93 -1.96 -18.98
N ASN A 219 5.06 -1.72 -18.01
CA ASN A 219 5.32 -1.07 -16.72
C ASN A 219 5.67 0.44 -16.79
N VAL A 220 5.47 1.09 -17.94
CA VAL A 220 5.68 2.53 -18.11
C VAL A 220 4.34 3.21 -18.30
N LEU A 221 4.12 4.31 -17.59
CA LEU A 221 2.93 5.14 -17.76
C LEU A 221 2.91 5.76 -19.14
N VAL A 222 1.88 5.45 -19.92
CA VAL A 222 1.70 5.93 -21.29
C VAL A 222 0.58 6.94 -21.43
N GLU A 223 -0.47 6.83 -20.62
CA GLU A 223 -1.65 7.69 -20.73
C GLU A 223 -2.31 7.89 -19.36
N ARG A 224 -2.99 9.03 -19.20
CA ARG A 224 -3.84 9.34 -18.07
C ARG A 224 -5.29 9.35 -18.54
N LEU A 225 -6.14 8.61 -17.86
CA LEU A 225 -7.59 8.59 -18.08
C LEU A 225 -8.28 9.40 -16.97
N ASP A 226 -9.28 10.16 -17.35
CA ASP A 226 -10.21 10.72 -16.37
C ASP A 226 -11.20 9.65 -15.88
N GLN A 227 -12.19 10.04 -15.09
CA GLN A 227 -13.15 9.11 -14.51
C GLN A 227 -14.06 8.48 -15.58
N GLU A 228 -14.50 9.23 -16.56
CA GLU A 228 -15.39 8.75 -17.62
C GLU A 228 -14.66 7.80 -18.55
N ASP A 229 -13.46 8.15 -18.99
CA ASP A 229 -12.61 7.31 -19.83
C ASP A 229 -12.19 6.03 -19.11
N THR A 230 -11.89 6.10 -17.80
CA THR A 230 -11.58 4.93 -16.98
C THR A 230 -12.77 3.96 -16.97
N LEU A 231 -13.97 4.48 -16.76
CA LEU A 231 -15.19 3.70 -16.74
C LEU A 231 -15.47 3.03 -18.09
N LEU A 232 -15.35 3.81 -19.18
CA LEU A 232 -15.53 3.28 -20.55
C LEU A 232 -14.51 2.17 -20.85
N TYR A 233 -13.25 2.35 -20.45
CA TYR A 233 -12.23 1.32 -20.62
C TYR A 233 -12.59 0.05 -19.87
N GLU A 234 -13.02 0.15 -18.61
CA GLU A 234 -13.41 -1.00 -17.78
C GLU A 234 -14.64 -1.73 -18.34
N LEU A 235 -15.60 -0.99 -18.86
CA LEU A 235 -16.75 -1.56 -19.57
C LEU A 235 -16.32 -2.36 -20.80
N MET A 236 -15.44 -1.81 -21.61
CA MET A 236 -14.92 -2.48 -22.81
C MET A 236 -14.14 -3.76 -22.46
N MET A 237 -13.43 -3.75 -21.32
CA MET A 237 -12.68 -4.91 -20.83
C MET A 237 -13.54 -5.92 -20.06
N GLY A 238 -14.84 -5.63 -19.86
CA GLY A 238 -15.75 -6.51 -19.09
C GLY A 238 -15.42 -6.58 -17.60
N SER A 239 -14.77 -5.55 -17.06
CA SER A 239 -14.32 -5.51 -15.66
C SER A 239 -15.34 -4.90 -14.71
N VAL A 240 -16.42 -4.32 -15.24
CA VAL A 240 -17.50 -3.71 -14.43
C VAL A 240 -18.53 -4.76 -14.08
N TYR A 241 -18.75 -4.97 -12.78
CA TYR A 241 -19.71 -5.94 -12.26
C TYR A 241 -21.04 -5.30 -11.84
N GLU A 242 -21.01 -4.04 -11.44
CA GLU A 242 -22.19 -3.31 -10.94
C GLU A 242 -21.94 -1.81 -11.09
N GLY A 243 -22.92 -1.04 -11.53
CA GLY A 243 -22.79 0.41 -11.65
C GLY A 243 -23.99 1.07 -12.30
N THR A 244 -24.10 2.40 -12.13
CA THR A 244 -25.11 3.24 -12.78
C THR A 244 -24.41 4.21 -13.71
N PHE A 245 -24.87 4.28 -14.96
CA PHE A 245 -24.35 5.18 -15.98
C PHE A 245 -25.36 6.27 -16.28
N GLU A 246 -24.88 7.48 -16.43
CA GLU A 246 -25.62 8.59 -16.94
C GLU A 246 -25.27 8.77 -18.43
N ILE A 247 -26.25 8.61 -19.31
CA ILE A 247 -26.05 8.82 -20.73
C ILE A 247 -26.76 10.11 -21.10
N GLY A 248 -26.00 11.09 -21.57
CA GLY A 248 -26.57 12.34 -22.11
C GLY A 248 -27.39 12.05 -23.36
N ASN A 249 -28.70 12.23 -23.27
CA ASN A 249 -29.58 12.15 -24.43
C ASN A 249 -29.86 13.57 -24.95
N PRO A 250 -29.51 13.89 -26.21
CA PRO A 250 -29.75 15.24 -26.77
C PRO A 250 -31.22 15.64 -26.85
N ASN A 251 -32.17 14.71 -26.67
CA ASN A 251 -33.61 14.94 -26.75
C ASN A 251 -34.33 14.84 -25.39
N THR A 252 -33.66 14.40 -24.33
CA THR A 252 -34.18 14.31 -22.96
C THR A 252 -33.07 14.68 -21.99
N ASP A 253 -33.42 15.14 -20.81
CA ASP A 253 -32.41 15.69 -19.88
C ASP A 253 -31.33 14.66 -19.46
N THR A 254 -31.68 13.41 -19.26
CA THR A 254 -30.70 12.31 -18.98
C THR A 254 -31.41 10.96 -18.89
N ASP A 255 -30.80 9.92 -19.43
CA ASP A 255 -31.23 8.53 -19.22
C ASP A 255 -30.20 7.82 -18.31
N PHE A 256 -30.70 7.08 -17.32
CA PHE A 256 -29.86 6.29 -16.44
C PHE A 256 -29.91 4.81 -16.82
N ILE A 257 -28.76 4.18 -16.94
CA ILE A 257 -28.64 2.72 -17.12
C ILE A 257 -27.96 2.16 -15.88
N SER A 258 -28.65 1.25 -15.15
CA SER A 258 -28.03 0.46 -14.10
C SER A 258 -27.61 -0.89 -14.65
N LEU A 259 -26.43 -1.34 -14.27
CA LEU A 259 -25.93 -2.69 -14.46
C LEU A 259 -26.00 -3.39 -13.11
N ASP A 260 -26.77 -4.48 -13.06
CA ASP A 260 -26.92 -5.37 -11.89
C ASP A 260 -26.18 -6.69 -12.15
#